data_55a4bf67d9847a9c44fd5569bdb212a8
#
_entry.id   55a4bf67d9847a9c44fd5569bdb212a8
#
_cell.length_a   1.000
_cell.length_b   1.000
_cell.length_c   1.000
_cell.angle_alpha   90.00
_cell.angle_beta   90.00
_cell.angle_gamma   90.00
#
_symmetry.space_group_name_H-M   'P 1'
#
loop_
_entity.id
_entity.type
_entity.pdbx_description
1 polymer ?
#
loop_
_entity_poly.entity_id
_entity_poly.type
_entity_poly.pdbx_seq_one_letter_code
_entity_poly.pdbx_strand_id
1 'polypeptide(L)'
;MDKKNLDWANLGFAYLKADWRYVSNYRNGAWDEGGLTQDDMIAMSEDAGVLQYAQTVFEGLKAYTTEDGRIVCFRPDLNDARLKMSCERLEIPVLPEGRFTEAVTKVVSANAAWVPPYGSGASLYIRPYIFGISPVIGVKPAEEYQFRTFVTPVGPYFKGGAKPISVKISDFDRAAPRGTGHIKAGLNYAMSLHAIVTAHNEGFSENIILIPGPGRRSKRPAARISCSPTATATLSSPGPTVSFLPSPAVRSNMSRNIISA
;
A
#
# COMPACT_ATOMS: atom_id res chain seq x y z
N MET A 1 5.55 14.67 -23.64
CA MET A 1 4.33 15.11 -22.93
C MET A 1 4.76 16.06 -21.84
N ASP A 2 4.16 17.24 -21.78
CA ASP A 2 4.52 18.26 -20.80
C ASP A 2 4.08 17.82 -19.41
N LYS A 3 4.96 17.97 -18.42
CA LYS A 3 4.68 17.64 -17.02
C LYS A 3 3.83 18.74 -16.38
N LYS A 4 3.05 18.37 -15.37
CA LYS A 4 2.29 19.34 -14.55
C LYS A 4 3.26 20.34 -13.91
N ASN A 5 2.83 21.61 -13.80
CA ASN A 5 3.63 22.63 -13.13
C ASN A 5 3.52 22.48 -11.61
N LEU A 6 4.40 21.68 -11.02
CA LEU A 6 4.46 21.40 -9.59
C LEU A 6 5.89 21.61 -9.08
N ASP A 7 6.02 21.98 -7.82
CA ASP A 7 7.33 21.99 -7.14
C ASP A 7 7.72 20.56 -6.74
N TRP A 8 8.26 19.81 -7.72
CA TRP A 8 8.61 18.40 -7.59
C TRP A 8 9.63 18.13 -6.49
N ALA A 9 10.54 19.07 -6.23
CA ALA A 9 11.61 18.91 -5.23
C ALA A 9 11.08 19.00 -3.79
N ASN A 10 9.98 19.73 -3.57
CA ASN A 10 9.42 19.97 -2.25
C ASN A 10 8.10 19.20 -1.99
N LEU A 11 7.77 18.23 -2.83
CA LEU A 11 6.60 17.37 -2.58
C LEU A 11 6.72 16.66 -1.25
N GLY A 12 5.62 16.69 -0.49
CA GLY A 12 5.41 15.85 0.69
C GLY A 12 4.76 14.51 0.33
N PHE A 13 4.14 13.87 1.33
CA PHE A 13 3.33 12.66 1.15
C PHE A 13 1.83 12.94 1.28
N ALA A 14 1.41 14.17 1.00
CA ALA A 14 0.00 14.56 0.97
C ALA A 14 -0.67 14.13 -0.35
N TYR A 15 -1.98 13.88 -0.28
CA TYR A 15 -2.75 13.58 -1.48
C TYR A 15 -2.89 14.81 -2.36
N LEU A 16 -2.50 14.67 -3.62
CA LEU A 16 -2.77 15.62 -4.71
C LEU A 16 -3.65 14.91 -5.74
N LYS A 17 -4.80 15.50 -6.05
CA LYS A 17 -5.77 14.92 -6.97
C LYS A 17 -5.22 14.94 -8.40
N ALA A 18 -4.93 13.76 -8.95
CA ALA A 18 -4.62 13.59 -10.36
C ALA A 18 -5.90 13.49 -11.21
N ASP A 19 -5.74 13.58 -12.54
CA ASP A 19 -6.87 13.72 -13.44
C ASP A 19 -7.72 12.46 -13.58
N TRP A 20 -7.09 11.28 -13.65
CA TRP A 20 -7.76 10.02 -13.95
C TRP A 20 -7.58 8.96 -12.85
N ARG A 21 -8.59 8.11 -12.70
CA ARG A 21 -8.60 6.89 -11.89
C ARG A 21 -9.20 5.75 -12.69
N TYR A 22 -8.90 4.51 -12.27
CA TYR A 22 -9.52 3.31 -12.82
C TYR A 22 -10.56 2.79 -11.84
N VAL A 23 -11.71 2.32 -12.36
CA VAL A 23 -12.80 1.76 -11.58
C VAL A 23 -13.30 0.49 -12.26
N SER A 24 -13.54 -0.56 -11.49
CA SER A 24 -14.23 -1.80 -11.91
C SER A 24 -15.13 -2.26 -10.76
N ASN A 25 -16.32 -2.78 -11.08
CA ASN A 25 -17.31 -3.20 -10.11
C ASN A 25 -17.50 -4.71 -10.19
N TYR A 26 -17.67 -5.35 -9.02
CA TYR A 26 -18.11 -6.72 -8.91
C TYR A 26 -19.59 -6.74 -8.53
N ARG A 27 -20.41 -7.30 -9.40
CA ARG A 27 -21.85 -7.44 -9.22
C ARG A 27 -22.35 -8.72 -9.87
N ASN A 28 -23.40 -9.34 -9.31
CA ASN A 28 -23.98 -10.56 -9.84
C ASN A 28 -22.95 -11.68 -10.08
N GLY A 29 -21.95 -11.80 -9.20
CA GLY A 29 -20.92 -12.84 -9.27
C GLY A 29 -19.79 -12.60 -10.27
N ALA A 30 -19.68 -11.42 -10.90
CA ALA A 30 -18.65 -11.13 -11.89
C ALA A 30 -18.12 -9.69 -11.78
N TRP A 31 -16.84 -9.52 -12.16
CA TRP A 31 -16.24 -8.21 -12.40
C TRP A 31 -16.63 -7.69 -13.78
N ASP A 32 -17.00 -6.41 -13.86
CA ASP A 32 -17.13 -5.70 -15.14
C ASP A 32 -15.77 -5.49 -15.81
N GLU A 33 -15.76 -4.97 -17.03
CA GLU A 33 -14.50 -4.70 -17.75
C GLU A 33 -13.67 -3.58 -17.11
N GLY A 34 -14.31 -2.72 -16.34
CA GLY A 34 -13.71 -1.55 -15.75
C GLY A 34 -13.25 -0.49 -16.76
N GLY A 35 -12.86 0.66 -16.27
CA GLY A 35 -12.43 1.76 -17.13
C GLY A 35 -11.89 2.96 -16.38
N LEU A 36 -11.38 3.93 -17.16
CA LEU A 36 -10.91 5.20 -16.63
C LEU A 36 -12.10 6.14 -16.38
N THR A 37 -12.02 6.92 -15.30
CA THR A 37 -12.95 7.98 -14.95
C THR A 37 -12.23 9.15 -14.29
N GLN A 38 -12.80 10.33 -14.34
CA GLN A 38 -12.33 11.51 -13.60
C GLN A 38 -13.07 11.69 -12.26
N ASP A 39 -14.14 10.93 -12.06
CA ASP A 39 -14.93 10.98 -10.83
C ASP A 39 -14.18 10.32 -9.66
N ASP A 40 -13.83 11.11 -8.65
CA ASP A 40 -13.15 10.68 -7.44
C ASP A 40 -14.11 10.41 -6.25
N MET A 41 -15.39 10.66 -6.44
CA MET A 41 -16.40 10.39 -5.42
C MET A 41 -16.78 8.90 -5.41
N ILE A 42 -17.16 8.43 -4.25
CA ILE A 42 -17.67 7.07 -4.03
C ILE A 42 -19.01 7.20 -3.32
N ALA A 43 -20.08 6.86 -4.02
CA ALA A 43 -21.39 6.73 -3.40
C ALA A 43 -21.60 5.30 -2.93
N MET A 44 -21.98 5.11 -1.66
CA MET A 44 -22.27 3.80 -1.08
C MET A 44 -23.32 3.93 0.04
N SER A 45 -23.96 2.83 0.41
CA SER A 45 -24.88 2.80 1.54
C SER A 45 -24.14 2.95 2.87
N GLU A 46 -24.80 3.51 3.88
CA GLU A 46 -24.26 3.67 5.23
C GLU A 46 -23.92 2.33 5.89
N ASP A 47 -24.58 1.26 5.51
CA ASP A 47 -24.39 -0.11 5.97
C ASP A 47 -23.43 -0.93 5.08
N ALA A 48 -22.67 -0.29 4.19
CA ALA A 48 -21.68 -0.96 3.35
C ALA A 48 -20.64 -1.72 4.19
N GLY A 49 -20.26 -2.92 3.73
CA GLY A 49 -19.34 -3.81 4.45
C GLY A 49 -17.99 -3.19 4.79
N VAL A 50 -17.49 -2.28 3.96
CA VAL A 50 -16.26 -1.54 4.26
C VAL A 50 -16.42 -0.59 5.45
N LEU A 51 -17.57 0.04 5.63
CA LEU A 51 -17.84 0.97 6.73
C LEU A 51 -18.09 0.23 8.04
N GLN A 52 -18.79 -0.90 8.00
CA GLN A 52 -19.16 -1.65 9.18
C GLN A 52 -18.03 -2.57 9.68
N TYR A 53 -17.32 -3.25 8.78
CA TYR A 53 -16.38 -4.32 9.13
C TYR A 53 -14.99 -4.14 8.52
N ALA A 54 -14.67 -2.97 7.98
CA ALA A 54 -13.39 -2.66 7.34
C ALA A 54 -13.01 -3.71 6.27
N GLN A 55 -14.00 -4.26 5.53
CA GLN A 55 -13.78 -5.23 4.47
C GLN A 55 -13.15 -4.56 3.25
N THR A 56 -11.83 -4.32 3.35
CA THR A 56 -11.03 -3.66 2.32
C THR A 56 -9.60 -4.14 2.32
N VAL A 57 -9.03 -4.26 1.12
CA VAL A 57 -7.62 -4.54 0.86
C VAL A 57 -7.04 -3.49 -0.06
N PHE A 58 -5.74 -3.23 0.03
CA PHE A 58 -5.12 -2.22 -0.82
C PHE A 58 -3.68 -2.56 -1.14
N GLU A 59 -3.16 -1.91 -2.17
CA GLU A 59 -1.77 -1.99 -2.57
C GLU A 59 -1.13 -0.60 -2.64
N GLY A 60 0.17 -0.59 -2.76
CA GLY A 60 0.95 0.62 -2.97
C GLY A 60 2.19 0.29 -3.77
N LEU A 61 2.31 0.92 -4.93
CA LEU A 61 3.48 0.84 -5.78
C LEU A 61 3.76 2.21 -6.37
N LYS A 62 4.84 2.35 -7.12
CA LYS A 62 5.28 3.65 -7.65
C LYS A 62 5.64 3.54 -9.11
N ALA A 63 5.36 4.62 -9.85
CA ALA A 63 5.89 4.84 -11.18
C ALA A 63 6.99 5.92 -11.15
N TYR A 64 7.98 5.75 -12.01
CA TYR A 64 9.17 6.61 -12.11
C TYR A 64 9.43 6.97 -13.55
N THR A 65 9.95 8.17 -13.79
CA THR A 65 10.55 8.53 -15.07
C THR A 65 12.02 8.08 -15.06
N THR A 66 12.44 7.33 -16.06
CA THR A 66 13.83 6.93 -16.27
C THR A 66 14.61 8.04 -16.96
N GLU A 67 15.94 7.93 -17.02
CA GLU A 67 16.83 8.90 -17.66
C GLU A 67 16.51 9.09 -19.16
N ASP A 68 16.12 8.02 -19.85
CA ASP A 68 15.69 8.02 -21.25
C ASP A 68 14.23 8.41 -21.46
N GLY A 69 13.55 8.90 -20.39
CA GLY A 69 12.20 9.47 -20.45
C GLY A 69 11.05 8.45 -20.41
N ARG A 70 11.32 7.14 -20.31
CA ARG A 70 10.28 6.12 -20.13
C ARG A 70 9.65 6.21 -18.75
N ILE A 71 8.39 5.82 -18.65
CA ILE A 71 7.71 5.65 -17.37
C ILE A 71 7.68 4.16 -17.03
N VAL A 72 8.16 3.81 -15.84
CA VAL A 72 8.30 2.41 -15.42
C VAL A 72 7.73 2.18 -14.03
N CYS A 73 7.16 0.99 -13.79
CA CYS A 73 6.75 0.46 -12.50
C CYS A 73 7.62 -0.75 -12.14
N PHE A 74 8.00 -0.85 -10.86
CA PHE A 74 8.81 -1.97 -10.40
C PHE A 74 7.94 -3.10 -9.85
N ARG A 75 8.01 -4.29 -10.48
CA ARG A 75 7.40 -5.54 -10.05
C ARG A 75 5.92 -5.43 -9.64
N PRO A 76 5.03 -4.89 -10.50
CA PRO A 76 3.60 -4.84 -10.21
C PRO A 76 2.98 -6.25 -10.06
N ASP A 77 3.58 -7.28 -10.66
CA ASP A 77 3.22 -8.68 -10.50
C ASP A 77 3.24 -9.16 -9.05
N LEU A 78 4.20 -8.70 -8.23
CA LEU A 78 4.27 -9.03 -6.81
C LEU A 78 3.19 -8.31 -5.98
N ASN A 79 2.80 -7.11 -6.41
CA ASN A 79 1.69 -6.40 -5.79
C ASN A 79 0.36 -7.11 -6.11
N ASP A 80 0.15 -7.54 -7.35
CA ASP A 80 -1.02 -8.32 -7.76
C ASP A 80 -1.14 -9.62 -6.95
N ALA A 81 -0.07 -10.39 -6.86
CA ALA A 81 -0.04 -11.63 -6.08
C ALA A 81 -0.39 -11.39 -4.59
N ARG A 82 0.10 -10.29 -4.00
CA ARG A 82 -0.22 -9.94 -2.61
C ARG A 82 -1.66 -9.43 -2.46
N LEU A 83 -2.18 -8.68 -3.43
CA LEU A 83 -3.58 -8.27 -3.44
C LEU A 83 -4.49 -9.50 -3.47
N LYS A 84 -4.21 -10.46 -4.35
CA LYS A 84 -4.93 -11.75 -4.45
C LYS A 84 -4.95 -12.47 -3.10
N MET A 85 -3.80 -12.68 -2.47
CA MET A 85 -3.70 -13.31 -1.16
C MET A 85 -4.49 -12.54 -0.08
N SER A 86 -4.50 -11.20 -0.15
CA SER A 86 -5.27 -10.37 0.78
C SER A 86 -6.77 -10.48 0.55
N CYS A 87 -7.22 -10.56 -0.71
CA CYS A 87 -8.61 -10.79 -1.08
C CYS A 87 -9.10 -12.14 -0.55
N GLU A 88 -8.36 -13.23 -0.85
CA GLU A 88 -8.70 -14.60 -0.40
C GLU A 88 -8.87 -14.66 1.11
N ARG A 89 -8.02 -13.97 1.88
CA ARG A 89 -8.10 -13.98 3.36
C ARG A 89 -9.32 -13.24 3.92
N LEU A 90 -9.84 -12.24 3.22
CA LEU A 90 -11.00 -11.44 3.64
C LEU A 90 -12.28 -11.76 2.87
N GLU A 91 -12.33 -12.90 2.15
CA GLU A 91 -13.50 -13.33 1.35
C GLU A 91 -13.94 -12.25 0.34
N ILE A 92 -12.97 -11.55 -0.25
CA ILE A 92 -13.18 -10.57 -1.33
C ILE A 92 -12.95 -11.26 -2.67
N PRO A 93 -13.82 -11.10 -3.68
CA PRO A 93 -13.61 -11.68 -5.01
C PRO A 93 -12.26 -11.24 -5.61
N VAL A 94 -11.47 -12.21 -6.04
CA VAL A 94 -10.20 -11.96 -6.70
C VAL A 94 -10.42 -11.31 -8.06
N LEU A 95 -9.56 -10.37 -8.44
CA LEU A 95 -9.60 -9.77 -9.78
C LEU A 95 -9.31 -10.82 -10.87
N PRO A 96 -9.89 -10.68 -12.07
CA PRO A 96 -9.49 -11.47 -13.23
C PRO A 96 -7.98 -11.34 -13.50
N GLU A 97 -7.39 -12.40 -14.06
CA GLU A 97 -5.97 -12.41 -14.43
C GLU A 97 -5.61 -11.21 -15.34
N GLY A 98 -4.49 -10.55 -15.02
CA GLY A 98 -4.01 -9.37 -15.75
C GLY A 98 -4.73 -8.06 -15.44
N ARG A 99 -5.91 -8.07 -14.80
CA ARG A 99 -6.72 -6.87 -14.52
C ARG A 99 -5.98 -5.85 -13.65
N PHE A 100 -5.23 -6.31 -12.65
CA PHE A 100 -4.44 -5.42 -11.79
C PHE A 100 -3.40 -4.64 -12.61
N THR A 101 -2.63 -5.35 -13.43
CA THR A 101 -1.59 -4.75 -14.28
C THR A 101 -2.19 -3.83 -15.33
N GLU A 102 -3.30 -4.22 -15.95
CA GLU A 102 -4.06 -3.39 -16.87
C GLU A 102 -4.50 -2.06 -16.23
N ALA A 103 -5.10 -2.12 -15.05
CA ALA A 103 -5.56 -0.92 -14.32
C ALA A 103 -4.38 0.00 -13.97
N VAL A 104 -3.26 -0.55 -13.49
CA VAL A 104 -2.04 0.20 -13.20
C VAL A 104 -1.51 0.88 -14.46
N THR A 105 -1.41 0.15 -15.56
CA THR A 105 -0.91 0.69 -16.84
C THR A 105 -1.83 1.80 -17.36
N LYS A 106 -3.15 1.55 -17.42
CA LYS A 106 -4.12 2.55 -17.92
C LYS A 106 -4.09 3.83 -17.07
N VAL A 107 -4.09 3.72 -15.73
CA VAL A 107 -4.13 4.91 -14.88
C VAL A 107 -2.83 5.69 -14.91
N VAL A 108 -1.66 5.03 -15.00
CA VAL A 108 -0.36 5.70 -15.12
C VAL A 108 -0.23 6.39 -16.48
N SER A 109 -0.60 5.72 -17.57
CA SER A 109 -0.57 6.30 -18.92
C SER A 109 -1.47 7.52 -19.03
N ALA A 110 -2.71 7.46 -18.52
CA ALA A 110 -3.64 8.58 -18.53
C ALA A 110 -3.17 9.77 -17.67
N ASN A 111 -2.33 9.51 -16.66
CA ASN A 111 -1.75 10.53 -15.79
C ASN A 111 -0.24 10.75 -16.03
N ALA A 112 0.28 10.48 -17.23
CA ALA A 112 1.72 10.59 -17.51
C ALA A 112 2.31 11.98 -17.23
N ALA A 113 1.51 13.05 -17.35
CA ALA A 113 1.89 14.41 -16.98
C ALA A 113 2.13 14.59 -15.46
N TRP A 114 1.55 13.71 -14.63
CA TRP A 114 1.68 13.71 -13.17
C TRP A 114 2.86 12.87 -12.66
N VAL A 115 3.53 12.11 -13.54
CA VAL A 115 4.74 11.35 -13.17
C VAL A 115 5.89 12.34 -13.03
N PRO A 116 6.56 12.42 -11.85
CA PRO A 116 7.65 13.36 -11.63
C PRO A 116 8.79 13.19 -12.65
N PRO A 117 9.50 14.27 -13.03
CA PRO A 117 10.67 14.20 -13.91
C PRO A 117 11.79 13.34 -13.30
N TYR A 118 12.62 12.74 -14.15
CA TYR A 118 13.84 12.09 -13.73
C TYR A 118 14.73 13.06 -12.93
N GLY A 119 15.36 12.55 -11.87
CA GLY A 119 16.26 13.35 -11.01
C GLY A 119 15.55 14.23 -9.96
N SER A 120 14.21 14.36 -9.99
CA SER A 120 13.48 15.17 -9.00
C SER A 120 13.46 14.57 -7.57
N GLY A 121 13.81 13.29 -7.41
CA GLY A 121 13.67 12.56 -6.13
C GLY A 121 12.24 12.17 -5.78
N ALA A 122 11.24 12.66 -6.52
CA ALA A 122 9.83 12.34 -6.35
C ALA A 122 9.41 11.12 -7.19
N SER A 123 8.21 10.61 -6.96
CA SER A 123 7.63 9.47 -7.68
C SER A 123 6.11 9.61 -7.77
N LEU A 124 5.48 8.96 -8.73
CA LEU A 124 4.02 8.83 -8.75
C LEU A 124 3.62 7.62 -7.91
N TYR A 125 2.97 7.86 -6.78
CA TYR A 125 2.41 6.81 -5.94
C TYR A 125 1.09 6.31 -6.55
N ILE A 126 0.91 4.99 -6.60
CA ILE A 126 -0.26 4.33 -7.16
C ILE A 126 -0.94 3.57 -6.02
N ARG A 127 -2.25 3.76 -5.86
CA ARG A 127 -3.08 3.15 -4.81
C ARG A 127 -4.20 2.30 -5.42
N PRO A 128 -3.95 1.02 -5.73
CA PRO A 128 -5.01 0.04 -5.98
C PRO A 128 -5.67 -0.39 -4.68
N TYR A 129 -7.01 -0.52 -4.66
CA TYR A 129 -7.75 -1.01 -3.49
C TYR A 129 -9.10 -1.60 -3.89
N ILE A 130 -9.58 -2.58 -3.10
CA ILE A 130 -10.88 -3.22 -3.26
C ILE A 130 -11.63 -3.10 -1.94
N PHE A 131 -12.92 -2.86 -1.99
CA PHE A 131 -13.77 -2.72 -0.82
C PHE A 131 -15.21 -3.16 -1.09
N GLY A 132 -15.87 -3.69 -0.05
CA GLY A 132 -17.27 -4.11 -0.09
C GLY A 132 -18.21 -2.93 -0.02
N ILE A 133 -19.13 -2.81 -0.98
CA ILE A 133 -20.06 -1.67 -1.11
C ILE A 133 -21.52 -2.02 -0.83
N SER A 134 -21.89 -3.31 -0.86
CA SER A 134 -23.26 -3.72 -0.57
C SER A 134 -23.60 -3.68 0.92
N PRO A 135 -24.88 -3.54 1.28
CA PRO A 135 -25.39 -3.54 2.65
C PRO A 135 -25.04 -4.80 3.45
N VAL A 136 -24.50 -4.65 4.66
CA VAL A 136 -24.17 -5.76 5.55
C VAL A 136 -24.36 -5.37 7.02
N ILE A 137 -25.36 -5.95 7.70
CA ILE A 137 -25.52 -5.78 9.17
C ILE A 137 -24.96 -7.00 9.92
N GLY A 138 -25.27 -8.22 9.49
CA GLY A 138 -24.64 -9.43 10.05
C GLY A 138 -23.21 -9.57 9.53
N VAL A 139 -22.32 -10.20 10.32
CA VAL A 139 -20.93 -10.44 9.90
C VAL A 139 -20.90 -11.48 8.79
N LYS A 140 -20.89 -11.02 7.55
CA LYS A 140 -20.75 -11.82 6.32
C LYS A 140 -19.99 -11.02 5.27
N PRO A 141 -19.44 -11.66 4.22
CA PRO A 141 -18.89 -10.95 3.07
C PRO A 141 -19.96 -10.08 2.39
N ALA A 142 -19.55 -8.95 1.85
CA ALA A 142 -20.38 -8.15 0.96
C ALA A 142 -20.71 -8.95 -0.32
N GLU A 143 -21.79 -8.59 -1.02
CA GLU A 143 -22.20 -9.22 -2.28
C GLU A 143 -21.70 -8.42 -3.48
N GLU A 144 -21.45 -7.11 -3.29
CA GLU A 144 -20.90 -6.22 -4.30
C GLU A 144 -19.62 -5.56 -3.81
N TYR A 145 -18.66 -5.40 -4.72
CA TYR A 145 -17.38 -4.78 -4.46
C TYR A 145 -17.00 -3.78 -5.54
N GLN A 146 -16.13 -2.85 -5.18
CA GLN A 146 -15.53 -1.95 -6.14
C GLN A 146 -14.00 -2.03 -6.05
N PHE A 147 -13.34 -2.18 -7.19
CA PHE A 147 -11.91 -2.02 -7.36
C PHE A 147 -11.64 -0.63 -7.92
N ARG A 148 -10.79 0.12 -7.26
CA ARG A 148 -10.33 1.44 -7.72
C ARG A 148 -8.82 1.54 -7.70
N THR A 149 -8.29 2.32 -8.62
CA THR A 149 -6.88 2.70 -8.61
C THR A 149 -6.76 4.19 -8.88
N PHE A 150 -6.15 4.93 -7.96
CA PHE A 150 -5.80 6.34 -8.18
C PHE A 150 -4.30 6.55 -8.03
N VAL A 151 -3.82 7.70 -8.47
CA VAL A 151 -2.41 8.10 -8.38
C VAL A 151 -2.28 9.47 -7.73
N THR A 152 -1.11 9.70 -7.11
CA THR A 152 -0.74 11.01 -6.54
C THR A 152 0.78 11.15 -6.59
N PRO A 153 1.34 12.28 -7.05
CA PRO A 153 2.77 12.51 -6.96
C PRO A 153 3.19 12.72 -5.50
N VAL A 154 4.29 12.10 -5.10
CA VAL A 154 4.81 12.17 -3.74
C VAL A 154 6.31 12.38 -3.74
N GLY A 155 6.78 13.11 -2.74
CA GLY A 155 8.20 13.20 -2.40
C GLY A 155 8.70 11.96 -1.64
N PRO A 156 9.94 11.98 -1.15
CA PRO A 156 10.47 10.94 -0.30
C PRO A 156 9.67 10.87 1.01
N TYR A 157 9.40 9.65 1.47
CA TYR A 157 8.61 9.42 2.71
C TYR A 157 9.29 10.05 3.94
N PHE A 158 10.61 9.91 4.04
CA PHE A 158 11.40 10.60 5.06
C PHE A 158 12.09 11.82 4.46
N LYS A 159 11.72 13.01 4.95
CA LYS A 159 12.41 14.25 4.60
C LYS A 159 13.84 14.21 5.14
N GLY A 160 14.83 14.26 4.27
CA GLY A 160 16.24 14.25 4.65
C GLY A 160 17.03 13.03 4.18
N GLY A 161 16.46 12.17 3.34
CA GLY A 161 17.13 11.02 2.72
C GLY A 161 17.42 9.87 3.68
N ALA A 162 18.48 9.11 3.43
CA ALA A 162 18.86 7.94 4.21
C ALA A 162 19.58 8.32 5.53
N LYS A 163 18.86 8.98 6.43
CA LYS A 163 19.34 9.29 7.79
C LYS A 163 18.76 8.29 8.80
N PRO A 164 19.50 7.99 9.89
CA PRO A 164 18.95 7.24 11.00
C PRO A 164 17.68 7.89 11.55
N ILE A 165 16.67 7.09 11.88
CA ILE A 165 15.45 7.53 12.53
C ILE A 165 15.34 6.93 13.92
N SER A 166 14.69 7.66 14.84
CA SER A 166 14.35 7.16 16.16
C SER A 166 13.05 6.36 16.07
N VAL A 167 13.00 5.20 16.72
CA VAL A 167 11.81 4.34 16.74
C VAL A 167 11.48 3.93 18.18
N LYS A 168 10.20 3.89 18.50
CA LYS A 168 9.69 3.37 19.78
C LYS A 168 9.26 1.92 19.62
N ILE A 169 9.62 1.05 20.57
CA ILE A 169 9.02 -0.28 20.68
C ILE A 169 7.65 -0.12 21.34
N SER A 170 6.59 -0.55 20.66
CA SER A 170 5.22 -0.45 21.14
C SER A 170 4.85 -1.59 22.07
N ASP A 171 4.08 -1.30 23.11
CA ASP A 171 3.46 -2.28 23.99
C ASP A 171 2.12 -2.83 23.43
N PHE A 172 1.68 -2.29 22.29
CA PHE A 172 0.44 -2.71 21.65
C PHE A 172 0.69 -3.77 20.59
N ASP A 173 -0.21 -4.75 20.53
CA ASP A 173 -0.25 -5.73 19.44
C ASP A 173 -0.92 -5.15 18.20
N ARG A 174 -0.40 -5.50 17.02
CA ARG A 174 -1.01 -5.14 15.73
C ARG A 174 -1.72 -6.30 15.07
N ALA A 175 -1.20 -7.51 15.25
CA ALA A 175 -1.73 -8.69 14.60
C ALA A 175 -1.44 -9.94 15.44
N ALA A 176 -2.48 -10.77 15.60
CA ALA A 176 -2.31 -12.12 16.17
C ALA A 176 -1.47 -13.01 15.22
N PRO A 177 -0.76 -14.04 15.73
CA PRO A 177 0.07 -14.94 14.91
C PRO A 177 -0.66 -15.65 13.77
N ARG A 178 -1.96 -15.93 13.93
CA ARG A 178 -2.84 -16.52 12.92
C ARG A 178 -3.91 -15.55 12.42
N GLY A 179 -3.75 -14.26 12.69
CA GLY A 179 -4.67 -13.19 12.29
C GLY A 179 -4.41 -12.70 10.87
N THR A 180 -4.58 -11.41 10.70
CA THR A 180 -4.52 -10.73 9.38
C THR A 180 -3.19 -10.01 9.13
N GLY A 181 -2.20 -10.13 10.00
CA GLY A 181 -0.93 -9.40 9.92
C GLY A 181 -0.12 -9.66 8.65
N HIS A 182 -0.35 -10.80 7.98
CA HIS A 182 0.34 -11.20 6.75
C HIS A 182 -0.27 -10.62 5.48
N ILE A 183 -1.47 -10.02 5.55
CA ILE A 183 -2.17 -9.42 4.42
C ILE A 183 -2.13 -7.88 4.48
N LYS A 184 -2.38 -7.25 3.31
CA LYS A 184 -2.41 -5.79 3.20
C LYS A 184 -3.85 -5.28 3.25
N ALA A 185 -4.41 -5.22 4.47
CA ALA A 185 -5.80 -4.85 4.75
C ALA A 185 -5.88 -3.60 5.63
N GLY A 186 -6.89 -2.75 5.39
CA GLY A 186 -7.08 -1.49 6.11
C GLY A 186 -7.14 -1.64 7.62
N LEU A 187 -7.79 -2.71 8.11
CA LEU A 187 -7.92 -3.01 9.52
C LEU A 187 -6.57 -3.09 10.25
N ASN A 188 -5.53 -3.66 9.62
CA ASN A 188 -4.18 -3.76 10.20
C ASN A 188 -3.54 -2.38 10.42
N TYR A 189 -3.90 -1.40 9.59
CA TYR A 189 -3.38 -0.03 9.68
C TYR A 189 -4.15 0.78 10.70
N ALA A 190 -5.46 0.62 10.77
CA ALA A 190 -6.28 1.25 11.80
C ALA A 190 -5.81 0.85 13.22
N MET A 191 -5.51 -0.44 13.45
CA MET A 191 -4.96 -0.92 14.71
C MET A 191 -3.60 -0.32 15.07
N SER A 192 -2.84 0.16 14.11
CA SER A 192 -1.51 0.77 14.33
C SER A 192 -1.59 2.25 14.73
N LEU A 193 -2.73 2.92 14.52
CA LEU A 193 -2.83 4.39 14.66
C LEU A 193 -2.47 4.87 16.07
N HIS A 194 -2.98 4.24 17.11
CA HIS A 194 -2.69 4.65 18.48
C HIS A 194 -1.20 4.56 18.81
N ALA A 195 -0.56 3.46 18.43
CA ALA A 195 0.87 3.26 18.66
C ALA A 195 1.73 4.28 17.90
N ILE A 196 1.37 4.60 16.64
CA ILE A 196 2.07 5.60 15.81
C ILE A 196 1.91 6.99 16.41
N VAL A 197 0.69 7.40 16.76
CA VAL A 197 0.41 8.72 17.35
C VAL A 197 1.15 8.88 18.68
N THR A 198 1.12 7.85 19.54
CA THR A 198 1.84 7.89 20.82
C THR A 198 3.35 8.03 20.61
N ALA A 199 3.94 7.28 19.67
CA ALA A 199 5.36 7.39 19.35
C ALA A 199 5.73 8.79 18.84
N HIS A 200 4.93 9.37 17.93
CA HIS A 200 5.15 10.72 17.41
C HIS A 200 5.03 11.80 18.51
N ASN A 201 4.06 11.69 19.41
CA ASN A 201 3.89 12.63 20.52
C ASN A 201 5.08 12.59 21.51
N GLU A 202 5.79 11.47 21.59
CA GLU A 202 6.99 11.32 22.38
C GLU A 202 8.28 11.67 21.60
N GLY A 203 8.17 12.16 20.37
CA GLY A 203 9.30 12.61 19.54
C GLY A 203 10.00 11.51 18.74
N PHE A 204 9.45 10.31 18.67
CA PHE A 204 9.95 9.24 17.79
C PHE A 204 9.43 9.42 16.37
N SER A 205 10.23 9.01 15.39
CA SER A 205 9.85 9.10 13.97
C SER A 205 8.90 7.98 13.53
N GLU A 206 8.94 6.82 14.23
CA GLU A 206 8.15 5.64 13.88
C GLU A 206 8.03 4.71 15.10
N ASN A 207 7.18 3.68 15.01
CA ASN A 207 7.08 2.64 16.04
C ASN A 207 7.38 1.26 15.49
N ILE A 208 7.85 0.38 16.36
CA ILE A 208 8.07 -1.04 16.12
C ILE A 208 7.06 -1.83 16.94
N ILE A 209 6.30 -2.69 16.30
CA ILE A 209 5.38 -3.61 16.95
C ILE A 209 6.00 -5.00 16.94
N LEU A 210 6.11 -5.59 18.11
CA LEU A 210 6.64 -6.94 18.28
C LEU A 210 5.51 -7.96 18.11
N ILE A 211 5.71 -8.96 17.26
CA ILE A 211 4.76 -10.06 17.08
C ILE A 211 5.25 -11.24 17.93
N PRO A 212 4.46 -11.74 18.89
CA PRO A 212 4.83 -12.89 19.67
C PRO A 212 5.06 -14.12 18.78
N GLY A 213 6.19 -14.81 18.96
CA GLY A 213 6.45 -16.08 18.27
C GLY A 213 5.48 -17.19 18.76
N PRO A 214 5.17 -18.20 17.92
CA PRO A 214 4.33 -19.31 18.32
C PRO A 214 4.96 -20.04 19.54
N GLY A 215 4.21 -20.18 20.63
CA GLY A 215 4.55 -20.98 21.79
C GLY A 215 5.36 -20.28 22.90
N ARG A 216 5.56 -18.97 22.89
CA ARG A 216 6.27 -18.26 23.97
C ARG A 216 5.46 -17.14 24.62
N ARG A 217 4.95 -17.40 25.84
CA ARG A 217 4.82 -16.39 26.89
C ARG A 217 6.24 -16.08 27.41
N SER A 218 7.10 -15.47 26.64
CA SER A 218 8.44 -15.14 27.12
C SER A 218 8.66 -13.64 27.16
N LYS A 219 9.25 -13.18 28.26
CA LYS A 219 9.68 -11.80 28.50
C LYS A 219 10.79 -11.30 27.55
N ARG A 220 11.10 -12.05 26.48
CA ARG A 220 12.01 -11.65 25.40
C ARG A 220 11.43 -12.12 24.08
N PRO A 221 10.83 -11.24 23.28
CA PRO A 221 10.27 -11.59 21.99
C PRO A 221 11.36 -11.91 20.97
N ALA A 222 11.18 -13.03 20.24
CA ALA A 222 11.83 -13.16 18.94
C ALA A 222 11.06 -12.20 18.00
N ALA A 223 11.59 -11.02 17.79
CA ALA A 223 10.89 -9.94 17.12
C ALA A 223 10.79 -10.20 15.62
N ARG A 224 9.57 -10.35 15.08
CA ARG A 224 9.27 -9.93 13.74
C ARG A 224 8.83 -8.47 13.80
N ILE A 225 9.60 -7.60 13.18
CA ILE A 225 9.32 -6.18 13.14
C ILE A 225 8.31 -5.93 12.03
N SER A 226 7.17 -5.37 12.37
CA SER A 226 6.28 -4.73 11.42
C SER A 226 6.43 -3.23 11.63
N CYS A 227 7.27 -2.60 10.84
CA CYS A 227 7.24 -1.15 10.68
C CYS A 227 6.10 -0.76 9.75
N SER A 228 5.69 0.51 9.78
CA SER A 228 4.85 1.14 8.76
C SER A 228 5.29 0.74 7.34
N PRO A 229 4.43 0.78 6.32
CA PRO A 229 4.35 -0.14 5.17
C PRO A 229 5.59 -0.38 4.29
N THR A 230 6.75 0.12 4.63
CA THR A 230 7.93 0.07 3.76
C THR A 230 9.13 -0.75 4.25
N ALA A 231 9.12 -1.29 5.47
CA ALA A 231 10.28 -2.03 5.96
C ALA A 231 9.88 -3.30 6.71
N THR A 232 10.26 -4.46 6.18
CA THR A 232 10.39 -5.70 6.96
C THR A 232 11.85 -5.83 7.33
N ALA A 233 12.19 -5.72 8.61
CA ALA A 233 13.54 -5.95 9.08
C ALA A 233 13.60 -7.18 9.99
N THR A 234 14.65 -7.97 9.86
CA THR A 234 14.98 -9.06 10.78
C THR A 234 16.07 -8.55 11.72
N LEU A 235 15.77 -8.54 13.02
CA LEU A 235 16.79 -8.25 14.04
C LEU A 235 17.68 -9.46 14.24
N SER A 236 18.94 -9.33 13.91
CA SER A 236 19.99 -10.26 14.34
C SER A 236 20.96 -9.52 15.25
N SER A 237 20.88 -9.75 16.54
CA SER A 237 21.88 -9.48 17.59
C SER A 237 21.41 -8.60 18.75
N PRO A 238 21.93 -8.84 19.98
CA PRO A 238 21.57 -8.08 21.16
C PRO A 238 22.45 -6.84 21.31
N GLY A 239 22.01 -5.71 20.75
CA GLY A 239 22.65 -4.41 20.90
C GLY A 239 21.68 -3.25 20.60
N PRO A 240 21.91 -2.05 21.14
CA PRO A 240 20.95 -0.95 21.06
C PRO A 240 20.86 -0.24 19.70
N THR A 241 21.52 -0.75 18.66
CA THR A 241 21.52 -0.11 17.34
C THR A 241 20.89 -1.05 16.31
N VAL A 242 19.75 -0.64 15.75
CA VAL A 242 19.06 -1.35 14.68
C VAL A 242 19.46 -0.72 13.35
N SER A 243 20.21 -1.43 12.52
CA SER A 243 20.47 -1.03 11.13
C SER A 243 19.54 -1.78 10.18
N PHE A 244 18.86 -1.05 9.32
CA PHE A 244 17.99 -1.61 8.30
C PHE A 244 18.79 -1.83 7.02
N LEU A 245 18.94 -3.09 6.60
CA LEU A 245 19.44 -3.43 5.27
C LEU A 245 18.29 -3.99 4.44
N PRO A 246 18.09 -3.54 3.19
CA PRO A 246 17.13 -4.16 2.29
C PRO A 246 17.53 -5.62 2.01
N SER A 247 16.55 -6.52 2.03
CA SER A 247 16.75 -7.95 1.80
C SER A 247 17.53 -8.23 0.50
N PRO A 248 18.57 -9.07 0.52
CA PRO A 248 19.37 -9.42 -0.68
C PRO A 248 18.56 -10.13 -1.78
N ALA A 249 17.43 -10.74 -1.47
CA ALA A 249 16.58 -11.45 -2.43
C ALA A 249 15.98 -10.54 -3.53
N VAL A 250 16.00 -9.22 -3.35
CA VAL A 250 15.46 -8.26 -4.33
C VAL A 250 16.48 -7.93 -5.44
N ARG A 251 17.78 -8.23 -5.26
CA ARG A 251 18.82 -7.81 -6.21
C ARG A 251 19.00 -8.70 -7.44
N SER A 252 18.55 -9.95 -7.44
CA SER A 252 18.91 -10.90 -8.49
C SER A 252 17.99 -10.99 -9.71
N ASN A 253 16.84 -10.28 -9.73
CA ASN A 253 15.89 -10.33 -10.84
C ASN A 253 15.46 -8.95 -11.36
N MET A 254 16.34 -7.97 -11.36
CA MET A 254 16.04 -6.59 -11.79
C MET A 254 15.73 -6.42 -13.29
N SER A 255 15.89 -7.45 -14.12
CA SER A 255 15.88 -7.28 -15.57
C SER A 255 14.61 -7.76 -16.29
N ARG A 256 13.56 -8.24 -15.63
CA ARG A 256 12.51 -8.97 -16.35
C ARG A 256 11.06 -8.50 -16.23
N ASN A 257 10.69 -7.40 -15.61
CA ASN A 257 9.29 -6.93 -15.70
C ASN A 257 9.23 -5.41 -15.54
N ILE A 258 9.71 -4.71 -16.56
CA ILE A 258 9.47 -3.28 -16.74
C ILE A 258 8.24 -3.16 -17.63
N ILE A 259 7.15 -2.61 -17.12
CA ILE A 259 6.02 -2.20 -17.94
C ILE A 259 6.32 -0.79 -18.41
N SER A 260 6.50 -0.65 -19.73
CA SER A 260 6.52 0.65 -20.38
C SER A 260 5.06 1.08 -20.57
N ALA A 261 4.69 2.23 -20.00
CA ALA A 261 3.41 2.89 -20.21
C ALA A 261 3.51 3.93 -21.34
#